data_3020be10cdcadb85fcb4070bfd645aa7
#
_entry.id   3020be10cdcadb85fcb4070bfd645aa7
#
_cell.length_a   1.000
_cell.length_b   1.000
_cell.length_c   1.000
_cell.angle_alpha   90.00
_cell.angle_beta   90.00
_cell.angle_gamma   90.00
#
_symmetry.space_group_name_H-M   'P 1'
#
loop_
_entity.id
_entity.type
_entity.pdbx_description
1 polymer ?
#
loop_
_entity_poly.entity_id
_entity_poly.type
_entity_poly.pdbx_seq_one_letter_code
_entity_poly.pdbx_strand_id
1 'polypeptide(L)'
;MIRNIPMRFSQQDLLNMICEKHKNTFDYFYLPMDLKTLCNRGYAYINFTDSLFILDFFLEFQGLRWNERFSACNSTKVSIN
;
A
#
# COMPACT_ATOMS: atom_id res chain seq x y z
N MET A 1 -9.05 0.86 0.88
CA MET A 1 -8.02 1.91 0.91
C MET A 1 -6.91 1.55 1.86
N ILE A 2 -5.68 1.75 1.46
CA ILE A 2 -4.50 1.52 2.29
C ILE A 2 -4.10 2.85 2.90
N ARG A 3 -3.86 2.89 4.21
CA ARG A 3 -3.53 4.12 4.93
C ARG A 3 -2.17 4.04 5.61
N ASN A 4 -1.73 5.18 6.12
CA ASN A 4 -0.48 5.33 6.89
C ASN A 4 0.76 5.02 6.07
N ILE A 5 0.71 5.28 4.77
CA ILE A 5 1.83 5.03 3.86
C ILE A 5 2.93 6.07 4.12
N PRO A 6 4.18 5.64 4.34
CA PRO A 6 5.28 6.60 4.49
C PRO A 6 5.42 7.51 3.27
N MET A 7 5.66 8.79 3.52
CA MET A 7 5.65 9.82 2.48
C MET A 7 6.66 9.57 1.36
N ARG A 8 7.73 8.88 1.64
CA ARG A 8 8.79 8.65 0.65
C ARG A 8 8.52 7.51 -0.32
N PHE A 9 7.47 6.73 -0.11
CA PHE A 9 7.13 5.66 -1.05
C PHE A 9 6.57 6.26 -2.33
N SER A 10 7.11 5.81 -3.47
CA SER A 10 6.54 6.13 -4.78
C SER A 10 5.46 5.11 -5.12
N GLN A 11 4.67 5.41 -6.16
CA GLN A 11 3.69 4.46 -6.65
C GLN A 11 4.36 3.16 -7.08
N GLN A 12 5.52 3.24 -7.73
CA GLN A 12 6.25 2.07 -8.17
C GLN A 12 6.75 1.23 -6.99
N ASP A 13 7.23 1.88 -5.93
CA ASP A 13 7.67 1.18 -4.73
C ASP A 13 6.54 0.37 -4.11
N LEU A 14 5.38 0.98 -3.98
CA LEU A 14 4.23 0.32 -3.37
C LEU A 14 3.68 -0.78 -4.27
N LEU A 15 3.65 -0.55 -5.60
CA LEU A 15 3.23 -1.57 -6.55
C LEU A 15 4.15 -2.79 -6.52
N ASN A 16 5.46 -2.57 -6.48
CA ASN A 16 6.41 -3.68 -6.40
C ASN A 16 6.18 -4.54 -5.18
N MET A 17 5.93 -3.89 -4.04
CA MET A 17 5.64 -4.57 -2.80
C MET A 17 4.38 -5.44 -2.90
N ILE A 18 3.31 -4.86 -3.43
CA ILE A 18 2.04 -5.57 -3.55
C ILE A 18 2.16 -6.72 -4.55
N CYS A 19 2.86 -6.50 -5.65
CA CYS A 19 3.00 -7.50 -6.70
C CYS A 19 3.86 -8.70 -6.31
N GLU A 20 4.59 -8.65 -5.22
CA GLU A 20 5.35 -9.81 -4.77
C GLU A 20 4.46 -11.04 -4.56
N LYS A 21 3.27 -10.85 -3.98
CA LYS A 21 2.36 -11.95 -3.66
C LYS A 21 0.95 -11.75 -4.21
N HIS A 22 0.62 -10.56 -4.66
CA HIS A 22 -0.75 -10.23 -5.07
C HIS A 22 -0.86 -9.82 -6.54
N LYS A 23 0.12 -10.20 -7.34
CA LYS A 23 0.11 -9.91 -8.77
C LYS A 23 -1.11 -10.53 -9.43
N ASN A 24 -1.74 -9.77 -10.35
CA ASN A 24 -2.93 -10.21 -11.10
C ASN A 24 -4.19 -10.39 -10.24
N THR A 25 -4.22 -9.83 -9.03
CA THR A 25 -5.40 -9.90 -8.17
C THR A 25 -6.19 -8.60 -8.15
N PHE A 26 -5.66 -7.54 -8.72
CA PHE A 26 -6.31 -6.22 -8.76
C PHE A 26 -6.23 -5.64 -10.16
N ASP A 27 -7.20 -4.78 -10.47
CA ASP A 27 -7.30 -4.13 -11.78
C ASP A 27 -7.17 -2.61 -11.70
N TYR A 28 -7.04 -2.04 -10.50
CA TYR A 28 -6.89 -0.60 -10.31
C TYR A 28 -6.02 -0.33 -9.09
N PHE A 29 -5.10 0.61 -9.23
CA PHE A 29 -4.25 1.07 -8.13
C PHE A 29 -3.93 2.54 -8.34
N TYR A 30 -4.08 3.35 -7.29
CA TYR A 30 -3.78 4.77 -7.37
C TYR A 30 -3.21 5.27 -6.05
N LEU A 31 -2.02 5.87 -6.11
CA LEU A 31 -1.38 6.52 -4.98
C LEU A 31 -1.35 8.02 -5.25
N PRO A 32 -2.26 8.81 -4.63
CA PRO A 32 -2.29 10.25 -4.84
C PRO A 32 -0.99 10.91 -4.37
N MET A 33 -0.48 11.82 -5.19
CA MET A 33 0.76 12.55 -4.90
C MET A 33 0.45 14.02 -4.68
N ASP A 34 1.17 14.65 -3.75
CA ASP A 34 1.13 16.09 -3.56
C ASP A 34 2.06 16.73 -4.60
N LEU A 35 1.51 17.61 -5.43
CA LEU A 35 2.26 18.25 -6.50
C LEU A 35 3.32 19.23 -6.00
N LYS A 36 3.17 19.74 -4.77
CA LYS A 36 4.13 20.69 -4.21
C LYS A 36 5.34 19.99 -3.61
N THR A 37 5.10 18.92 -2.85
CA THR A 37 6.16 18.19 -2.16
C THR A 37 6.67 16.99 -2.95
N LEU A 38 5.93 16.54 -3.96
CA LEU A 38 6.21 15.34 -4.75
C LEU A 38 6.20 14.07 -3.90
N CYS A 39 5.53 14.11 -2.75
CA CYS A 39 5.37 12.98 -1.85
C CYS A 39 3.94 12.46 -1.91
N ASN A 40 3.73 11.20 -1.56
CA ASN A 40 2.38 10.67 -1.51
C ASN A 40 1.61 11.30 -0.33
N ARG A 41 0.28 11.16 -0.37
CA ARG A 41 -0.61 11.75 0.63
C ARG A 41 -0.89 10.82 1.81
N GLY A 42 -0.20 9.69 1.88
CA GLY A 42 -0.34 8.75 2.99
C GLY A 42 -1.40 7.69 2.81
N TYR A 43 -2.09 7.67 1.67
CA TYR A 43 -3.12 6.66 1.40
C TYR A 43 -3.12 6.28 -0.07
N ALA A 44 -3.63 5.09 -0.36
CA ALA A 44 -3.75 4.58 -1.72
C ALA A 44 -5.07 3.84 -1.89
N TYR A 45 -5.57 3.85 -3.12
CA TYR A 45 -6.75 3.09 -3.50
C TYR A 45 -6.34 1.88 -4.32
N ILE A 46 -6.96 0.75 -4.04
CA ILE A 46 -6.75 -0.47 -4.81
C ILE A 46 -8.09 -1.18 -4.97
N ASN A 47 -8.36 -1.71 -6.16
CA ASN A 47 -9.56 -2.48 -6.42
C ASN A 47 -9.19 -3.90 -6.82
N PHE A 48 -9.61 -4.86 -6.02
CA PHE A 48 -9.37 -6.27 -6.30
C PHE A 48 -10.47 -6.82 -7.19
N THR A 49 -10.10 -7.78 -8.05
CA THR A 49 -11.05 -8.37 -9.00
C THR A 49 -11.98 -9.40 -8.36
N ASP A 50 -11.64 -9.88 -7.17
CA ASP A 50 -12.46 -10.85 -6.43
C ASP A 50 -12.34 -10.54 -4.94
N SER A 51 -13.45 -10.68 -4.21
CA SER A 51 -13.46 -10.41 -2.77
C SER A 51 -12.53 -11.33 -1.97
N LEU A 52 -12.26 -12.53 -2.46
CA LEU A 52 -11.32 -13.44 -1.80
C LEU A 52 -9.89 -12.87 -1.79
N PHE A 53 -9.52 -12.13 -2.82
CA PHE A 53 -8.21 -11.49 -2.86
C PHE A 53 -8.08 -10.37 -1.83
N ILE A 54 -9.17 -9.69 -1.52
CA ILE A 54 -9.20 -8.67 -0.47
C ILE A 54 -8.85 -9.30 0.88
N LEU A 55 -9.41 -10.44 1.17
CA LEU A 55 -9.17 -11.14 2.43
C LEU A 55 -7.69 -11.53 2.58
N ASP A 56 -7.10 -12.11 1.55
CA ASP A 56 -5.70 -12.49 1.56
C ASP A 56 -4.80 -11.28 1.77
N PHE A 57 -5.08 -10.18 1.08
CA PHE A 57 -4.33 -8.95 1.21
C PHE A 57 -4.45 -8.39 2.63
N PHE A 58 -5.66 -8.35 3.16
CA PHE A 58 -5.93 -7.86 4.50
C PHE A 58 -5.16 -8.66 5.56
N LEU A 59 -5.21 -9.98 5.46
CA LEU A 59 -4.54 -10.85 6.44
C LEU A 59 -3.02 -10.69 6.40
N GLU A 60 -2.45 -10.38 5.25
CA GLU A 60 -1.01 -10.19 5.14
C GLU A 60 -0.57 -8.81 5.64
N PHE A 61 -1.30 -7.76 5.31
CA PHE A 61 -0.81 -6.39 5.50
C PHE A 61 -1.41 -5.64 6.67
N GLN A 62 -2.62 -5.98 7.11
CA GLN A 62 -3.26 -5.24 8.21
C GLN A 62 -2.42 -5.31 9.48
N GLY A 63 -2.06 -4.16 10.02
CA GLY A 63 -1.29 -4.08 11.25
C GLY A 63 0.20 -4.32 11.10
N LEU A 64 0.68 -4.62 9.89
CA LEU A 64 2.11 -4.77 9.63
C LEU A 64 2.79 -3.41 9.76
N ARG A 65 3.97 -3.37 10.34
CA ARG A 65 4.71 -2.12 10.45
C ARG A 65 5.52 -1.86 9.20
N TRP A 66 5.47 -0.64 8.71
CA TRP A 66 6.19 -0.27 7.49
C TRP A 66 7.70 -0.45 7.62
N ASN A 67 8.27 -0.10 8.77
CA ASN A 67 9.71 -0.20 8.96
C ASN A 67 10.21 -1.64 9.06
N GLU A 68 9.38 -2.58 9.46
CA GLU A 68 9.75 -3.99 9.52
C GLU A 68 9.88 -4.60 8.13
N ARG A 69 9.05 -4.17 7.20
CA ARG A 69 9.01 -4.74 5.86
C ARG A 69 9.92 -4.02 4.88
N PHE A 70 10.04 -2.69 4.99
CA PHE A 70 10.61 -1.87 3.93
C PHE A 70 11.72 -0.95 4.40
N SER A 71 12.26 -1.16 5.58
CA SER A 71 13.28 -0.29 6.16
C SER A 71 12.85 1.17 6.18
N ALA A 72 11.55 1.43 6.30
CA ALA A 72 11.02 2.78 6.42
C ALA A 72 11.34 3.33 7.80
N CYS A 73 11.56 4.64 7.88
CA CYS A 73 11.86 5.31 9.15
C CYS A 73 10.63 5.47 10.03
N ASN A 74 9.48 5.03 9.57
CA ASN A 74 8.20 5.23 10.21
C ASN A 74 7.75 3.95 10.89
N SER A 75 7.39 4.03 12.19
CA SER A 75 6.89 2.89 12.96
C SER A 75 5.37 2.74 12.88
N THR A 76 4.71 3.53 12.04
CA THR A 76 3.26 3.43 11.84
C THR A 76 2.89 2.08 11.23
N LYS A 77 1.74 1.57 11.63
CA LYS A 77 1.25 0.29 11.10
C LYS A 77 0.40 0.51 9.87
N VAL A 78 0.41 -0.47 8.98
CA VAL A 78 -0.49 -0.49 7.83
C VAL A 78 -1.93 -0.55 8.33
N SER A 79 -2.79 0.30 7.78
CA SER A 79 -4.22 0.29 8.06
C SER A 79 -4.98 0.13 6.76
N ILE A 80 -5.90 -0.83 6.71
CA ILE A 80 -6.69 -1.13 5.52
C ILE A 80 -8.18 -0.93 5.84
N ASN A 81 -8.83 -0.14 5.02
CA ASN A 81 -10.27 0.10 5.14
C ASN A 81 -11.03 -0.63 4.04
#